data_80819186ae46d994f510236e73e5ee11
#
_entry.id   80819186ae46d994f510236e73e5ee11
#
_cell.length_a   1.000
_cell.length_b   1.000
_cell.length_c   1.000
_cell.angle_alpha   90.00
_cell.angle_beta   90.00
_cell.angle_gamma   90.00
#
_symmetry.space_group_name_H-M   'P 1'
#
loop_
_entity.id
_entity.type
_entity.pdbx_description
1 polymer ?
#
loop_
_entity_poly.entity_id
_entity_poly.type
_entity_poly.pdbx_seq_one_letter_code
_entity_poly.pdbx_strand_id
1 'polypeptide(L)'
;VVNLKNKMVMPGMQDVHIHPISGGILSASCDLNGLSNIAQYRTAITNYANDNPDVEWILGGGWAMSVFGVGGKPSRKIIDELVSDRPVFLSSTDGHSGWANSLALEIAGITKDTPDPIDGIIDRDPETGELIGSLQEGAMTLVEKYIPSDTLESKISGLRYSMKMLNSYGITAIQDAIVRESDLKTYEALENNNELTLRVVASLWWERSQGLEQLDELKNLRIKYTSNLVKPTTVKIMQDGLVENYTAVLVDPYLMPGQIKGIPMVEPELLKKAVTAIDASGFQVHFHALGDGAVRQSLDAVEESIYENGRLGNRHHISHLQLIHPDDFERFVELDVVANFQPLWAYTGDYLTELAAPFVGPERLRWSYAIKTIQNTGAKIAFGSDWSVTSANPFHQMETAITRQSASTITALENKPVDPEQDIPLFIEESIDLETA
;
A
#
# COMPACT_ATOMS: atom_id res chain seq x y z
N VAL A 1 -42.52 -4.44 -7.22
CA VAL A 1 -42.15 -5.02 -5.91
C VAL A 1 -41.29 -6.22 -6.13
N VAL A 2 -40.11 -6.25 -5.52
CA VAL A 2 -39.18 -7.38 -5.58
C VAL A 2 -39.31 -8.16 -4.27
N ASN A 3 -39.59 -9.46 -4.35
CA ASN A 3 -39.63 -10.32 -3.18
C ASN A 3 -38.22 -10.83 -2.85
N LEU A 4 -37.67 -10.37 -1.73
CA LEU A 4 -36.30 -10.70 -1.30
C LEU A 4 -36.15 -12.07 -0.65
N LYS A 5 -37.27 -12.82 -0.48
CA LYS A 5 -37.25 -14.15 0.16
C LYS A 5 -36.47 -14.17 1.49
N ASN A 6 -36.71 -13.21 2.35
CA ASN A 6 -36.04 -13.00 3.65
C ASN A 6 -34.54 -12.67 3.55
N LYS A 7 -34.07 -12.18 2.42
CA LYS A 7 -32.70 -11.67 2.29
C LYS A 7 -32.67 -10.18 2.60
N MET A 8 -31.56 -9.72 3.17
CA MET A 8 -31.25 -8.32 3.38
C MET A 8 -30.86 -7.67 2.05
N VAL A 9 -31.18 -6.39 1.88
CA VAL A 9 -30.63 -5.52 0.82
C VAL A 9 -29.92 -4.37 1.47
N MET A 10 -28.71 -4.11 1.00
CA MET A 10 -27.90 -2.99 1.42
C MET A 10 -27.27 -2.32 0.17
N PRO A 11 -26.83 -1.06 0.27
CA PRO A 11 -26.00 -0.47 -0.77
C PRO A 11 -24.78 -1.34 -1.08
N GLY A 12 -24.32 -1.33 -2.34
CA GLY A 12 -23.04 -1.98 -2.66
C GLY A 12 -21.90 -1.34 -1.90
N MET A 13 -20.99 -2.15 -1.39
CA MET A 13 -19.83 -1.68 -0.65
C MET A 13 -18.83 -0.97 -1.55
N GLN A 14 -17.99 -0.14 -0.95
CA GLN A 14 -16.93 0.61 -1.62
C GLN A 14 -15.61 0.35 -0.91
N ASP A 15 -14.55 0.19 -1.69
CA ASP A 15 -13.19 0.10 -1.20
C ASP A 15 -12.43 1.34 -1.67
N VAL A 16 -11.99 2.19 -0.72
CA VAL A 16 -11.42 3.51 -1.05
C VAL A 16 -9.90 3.52 -1.18
N HIS A 17 -9.26 2.34 -1.11
CA HIS A 17 -7.83 2.15 -1.35
C HIS A 17 -7.53 0.70 -1.72
N ILE A 18 -7.28 0.44 -3.00
CA ILE A 18 -7.06 -0.91 -3.52
C ILE A 18 -6.18 -0.89 -4.77
N HIS A 19 -5.54 -2.01 -5.12
CA HIS A 19 -4.68 -2.18 -6.30
C HIS A 19 -5.19 -3.33 -7.19
N PRO A 20 -6.34 -3.20 -7.87
CA PRO A 20 -7.03 -4.35 -8.46
C PRO A 20 -6.32 -4.95 -9.67
N ILE A 21 -5.59 -4.15 -10.46
CA ILE A 21 -4.86 -4.65 -11.63
C ILE A 21 -3.63 -5.43 -11.20
N SER A 22 -2.77 -4.81 -10.38
CA SER A 22 -1.53 -5.44 -9.93
C SER A 22 -1.78 -6.65 -9.03
N GLY A 23 -2.76 -6.57 -8.10
CA GLY A 23 -3.15 -7.70 -7.26
C GLY A 23 -3.68 -8.89 -8.07
N GLY A 24 -4.44 -8.62 -9.15
CA GLY A 24 -4.90 -9.66 -10.06
C GLY A 24 -3.77 -10.30 -10.87
N ILE A 25 -2.76 -9.53 -11.28
CA ILE A 25 -1.56 -10.06 -11.93
C ILE A 25 -0.75 -10.90 -10.94
N LEU A 26 -0.54 -10.40 -9.73
CA LEU A 26 0.19 -11.10 -8.67
C LEU A 26 -0.41 -12.48 -8.37
N SER A 27 -1.74 -12.60 -8.37
CA SER A 27 -2.42 -13.88 -8.13
C SER A 27 -2.13 -14.97 -9.17
N ALA A 28 -1.62 -14.59 -10.35
CA ALA A 28 -1.20 -15.51 -11.42
C ALA A 28 0.33 -15.69 -11.51
N SER A 29 1.09 -15.00 -10.64
CA SER A 29 2.55 -15.01 -10.60
C SER A 29 3.07 -15.98 -9.52
N CYS A 30 4.36 -15.91 -9.18
CA CYS A 30 4.91 -16.67 -8.04
C CYS A 30 4.33 -16.13 -6.73
N ASP A 31 3.17 -16.66 -6.34
CA ASP A 31 2.39 -16.19 -5.19
C ASP A 31 2.89 -16.82 -3.89
N LEU A 32 3.37 -15.97 -2.98
CA LEU A 32 3.83 -16.34 -1.64
C LEU A 32 2.82 -15.95 -0.55
N ASN A 33 1.69 -15.34 -0.91
CA ASN A 33 0.65 -14.97 0.04
C ASN A 33 0.11 -16.21 0.78
N GLY A 34 -0.17 -16.04 2.06
CA GLY A 34 -0.67 -17.14 2.91
C GLY A 34 0.39 -18.14 3.36
N LEU A 35 1.65 -17.95 2.97
CA LEU A 35 2.76 -18.76 3.43
C LEU A 35 3.48 -18.08 4.61
N SER A 36 3.89 -18.85 5.62
CA SER A 36 4.32 -18.33 6.92
C SER A 36 5.75 -18.70 7.32
N ASN A 37 6.51 -19.36 6.44
CA ASN A 37 7.88 -19.76 6.75
C ASN A 37 8.73 -19.96 5.48
N ILE A 38 10.04 -19.94 5.67
CA ILE A 38 11.04 -20.08 4.59
C ILE A 38 10.89 -21.41 3.82
N ALA A 39 10.54 -22.51 4.48
CA ALA A 39 10.40 -23.80 3.81
C ALA A 39 9.23 -23.80 2.80
N GLN A 40 8.11 -23.16 3.16
CA GLN A 40 7.00 -22.96 2.24
C GLN A 40 7.36 -22.05 1.07
N TYR A 41 8.07 -20.96 1.31
CA TYR A 41 8.58 -20.07 0.24
C TYR A 41 9.49 -20.84 -0.72
N ARG A 42 10.45 -21.60 -0.20
CA ARG A 42 11.32 -22.44 -1.04
C ARG A 42 10.52 -23.38 -1.94
N THR A 43 9.51 -24.04 -1.39
CA THR A 43 8.63 -24.96 -2.14
C THR A 43 7.85 -24.22 -3.23
N ALA A 44 7.23 -23.09 -2.91
CA ALA A 44 6.44 -22.32 -3.86
C ALA A 44 7.29 -21.77 -5.00
N ILE A 45 8.47 -21.18 -4.70
CA ILE A 45 9.39 -20.65 -5.71
C ILE A 45 9.88 -21.78 -6.63
N THR A 46 10.27 -22.93 -6.05
CA THR A 46 10.76 -24.08 -6.83
C THR A 46 9.67 -24.63 -7.76
N ASN A 47 8.44 -24.80 -7.25
CA ASN A 47 7.32 -25.29 -8.04
C ASN A 47 7.00 -24.32 -9.18
N TYR A 48 6.88 -23.01 -8.88
CA TYR A 48 6.60 -22.01 -9.91
C TYR A 48 7.68 -21.99 -11.00
N ALA A 49 8.96 -22.06 -10.63
CA ALA A 49 10.07 -22.08 -11.56
C ALA A 49 10.04 -23.31 -12.50
N ASN A 50 9.67 -24.48 -11.95
CA ASN A 50 9.56 -25.73 -12.71
C ASN A 50 8.32 -25.75 -13.63
N ASP A 51 7.19 -25.22 -13.14
CA ASP A 51 5.94 -25.18 -13.91
C ASP A 51 5.96 -24.14 -15.03
N ASN A 52 6.87 -23.16 -14.94
CA ASN A 52 7.02 -22.06 -15.89
C ASN A 52 8.47 -21.99 -16.45
N PRO A 53 8.95 -23.01 -17.18
CA PRO A 53 10.35 -23.08 -17.64
C PRO A 53 10.72 -22.00 -18.66
N ASP A 54 9.75 -21.46 -19.38
CA ASP A 54 9.95 -20.54 -20.51
C ASP A 54 9.89 -19.05 -20.11
N VAL A 55 9.58 -18.71 -18.84
CA VAL A 55 9.54 -17.31 -18.42
C VAL A 55 10.97 -16.76 -18.25
N GLU A 56 11.21 -15.57 -18.79
CA GLU A 56 12.52 -14.91 -18.69
C GLU A 56 12.84 -14.43 -17.28
N TRP A 57 11.83 -13.94 -16.56
CA TRP A 57 11.90 -13.50 -15.17
C TRP A 57 10.93 -14.27 -14.31
N ILE A 58 11.33 -14.71 -13.14
CA ILE A 58 10.41 -15.18 -12.12
C ILE A 58 9.99 -13.96 -11.29
N LEU A 59 8.73 -13.58 -11.49
CA LEU A 59 8.09 -12.46 -10.82
C LEU A 59 7.00 -12.96 -9.89
N GLY A 60 6.73 -12.19 -8.84
CA GLY A 60 5.70 -12.54 -7.88
C GLY A 60 5.87 -11.75 -6.59
N GLY A 61 5.36 -12.29 -5.49
CA GLY A 61 5.49 -11.63 -4.20
C GLY A 61 4.57 -12.21 -3.13
N GLY A 62 4.34 -11.41 -2.07
CA GLY A 62 3.54 -11.83 -0.93
C GLY A 62 4.33 -12.47 0.21
N TRP A 63 5.68 -12.30 0.22
CA TRP A 63 6.47 -12.70 1.37
C TRP A 63 6.34 -11.69 2.52
N ALA A 64 6.19 -12.19 3.74
CA ALA A 64 6.06 -11.37 4.93
C ALA A 64 7.43 -11.06 5.55
N MET A 65 7.65 -9.81 5.92
CA MET A 65 8.91 -9.35 6.56
C MET A 65 9.17 -10.10 7.88
N SER A 66 8.14 -10.37 8.67
CA SER A 66 8.23 -11.07 9.95
C SER A 66 8.86 -12.48 9.86
N VAL A 67 8.77 -13.14 8.71
CA VAL A 67 9.39 -14.47 8.48
C VAL A 67 10.92 -14.41 8.51
N PHE A 68 11.51 -13.24 8.26
CA PHE A 68 12.96 -13.03 8.22
C PHE A 68 13.53 -12.40 9.51
N GLY A 69 12.72 -12.27 10.55
CA GLY A 69 13.10 -11.70 11.83
C GLY A 69 13.32 -10.20 11.82
N VAL A 70 14.05 -9.67 12.79
CA VAL A 70 14.26 -8.23 12.97
C VAL A 70 14.86 -7.61 11.70
N GLY A 71 14.18 -6.55 11.22
CA GLY A 71 14.55 -5.85 9.99
C GLY A 71 14.01 -6.47 8.71
N GLY A 72 13.37 -7.66 8.77
CA GLY A 72 12.59 -8.24 7.67
C GLY A 72 13.37 -8.46 6.35
N LYS A 73 14.68 -8.77 6.41
CA LYS A 73 15.58 -8.75 5.25
C LYS A 73 15.86 -10.16 4.70
N PRO A 74 15.22 -10.56 3.59
CA PRO A 74 15.45 -11.86 2.97
C PRO A 74 16.81 -11.93 2.26
N SER A 75 17.53 -13.04 2.43
CA SER A 75 18.81 -13.25 1.76
C SER A 75 18.65 -13.77 0.34
N ARG A 76 19.35 -13.15 -0.63
CA ARG A 76 19.45 -13.61 -2.02
C ARG A 76 19.91 -15.06 -2.16
N LYS A 77 20.76 -15.53 -1.24
CA LYS A 77 21.31 -16.89 -1.25
C LYS A 77 20.21 -17.95 -1.21
N ILE A 78 19.08 -17.66 -0.54
CA ILE A 78 17.94 -18.58 -0.49
C ILE A 78 17.38 -18.81 -1.90
N ILE A 79 17.20 -17.73 -2.69
CA ILE A 79 16.69 -17.84 -4.06
C ILE A 79 17.77 -18.39 -5.00
N ASP A 80 19.02 -17.98 -4.86
CA ASP A 80 20.13 -18.47 -5.69
C ASP A 80 20.27 -20.00 -5.66
N GLU A 81 19.99 -20.62 -4.50
CA GLU A 81 19.98 -22.07 -4.33
C GLU A 81 18.82 -22.76 -5.09
N LEU A 82 17.72 -22.05 -5.34
CA LEU A 82 16.52 -22.60 -5.96
C LEU A 82 16.47 -22.32 -7.46
N VAL A 83 16.89 -21.13 -7.87
CA VAL A 83 16.82 -20.61 -9.23
C VAL A 83 18.12 -19.86 -9.54
N SER A 84 19.03 -20.52 -10.24
CA SER A 84 20.32 -19.96 -10.61
C SER A 84 20.42 -19.57 -12.10
N ASP A 85 19.45 -19.96 -12.90
CA ASP A 85 19.43 -19.82 -14.35
C ASP A 85 18.60 -18.63 -14.87
N ARG A 86 17.78 -18.04 -14.03
CA ARG A 86 16.91 -16.92 -14.38
C ARG A 86 16.89 -15.85 -13.29
N PRO A 87 16.69 -14.56 -13.64
CA PRO A 87 16.49 -13.50 -12.66
C PRO A 87 15.16 -13.68 -11.92
N VAL A 88 15.19 -13.42 -10.62
CA VAL A 88 14.03 -13.50 -9.72
C VAL A 88 13.86 -12.19 -8.99
N PHE A 89 12.63 -11.66 -8.97
CA PHE A 89 12.27 -10.49 -8.19
C PHE A 89 10.87 -10.69 -7.59
N LEU A 90 10.81 -10.72 -6.25
CA LEU A 90 9.59 -11.00 -5.49
C LEU A 90 9.30 -9.84 -4.53
N SER A 91 8.14 -9.22 -4.64
CA SER A 91 7.70 -8.14 -3.75
C SER A 91 7.30 -8.67 -2.38
N SER A 92 7.54 -7.90 -1.31
CA SER A 92 6.93 -8.18 -0.01
C SER A 92 5.41 -8.07 -0.06
N THR A 93 4.72 -8.61 0.95
CA THR A 93 3.25 -8.50 1.08
C THR A 93 2.80 -7.05 1.07
N ASP A 94 3.54 -6.18 1.76
CA ASP A 94 3.26 -4.74 1.86
C ASP A 94 3.63 -3.94 0.59
N GLY A 95 4.41 -4.53 -0.33
CA GLY A 95 4.84 -3.89 -1.59
C GLY A 95 5.99 -2.90 -1.46
N HIS A 96 6.58 -2.73 -0.26
CA HIS A 96 7.64 -1.75 0.00
C HIS A 96 9.05 -2.33 -0.03
N SER A 97 9.19 -3.65 -0.21
CA SER A 97 10.47 -4.32 -0.33
C SER A 97 10.47 -5.33 -1.48
N GLY A 98 11.60 -5.42 -2.17
CA GLY A 98 11.84 -6.39 -3.24
C GLY A 98 12.92 -7.39 -2.85
N TRP A 99 12.70 -8.68 -3.11
CA TRP A 99 13.65 -9.75 -2.89
C TRP A 99 14.21 -10.24 -4.22
N ALA A 100 15.46 -9.87 -4.50
CA ALA A 100 16.17 -10.17 -5.73
C ALA A 100 17.19 -11.30 -5.53
N ASN A 101 17.35 -12.18 -6.53
CA ASN A 101 18.47 -13.11 -6.59
C ASN A 101 19.71 -12.42 -7.15
N SER A 102 20.87 -13.13 -7.11
CA SER A 102 22.13 -12.59 -7.60
C SER A 102 22.09 -12.20 -9.08
N LEU A 103 21.40 -12.96 -9.92
CA LEU A 103 21.28 -12.68 -11.35
C LEU A 103 20.46 -11.41 -11.64
N ALA A 104 19.38 -11.18 -10.90
CA ALA A 104 18.60 -9.94 -11.01
C ALA A 104 19.42 -8.71 -10.61
N LEU A 105 20.22 -8.80 -9.54
CA LEU A 105 21.13 -7.73 -9.13
C LEU A 105 22.22 -7.47 -10.15
N GLU A 106 22.79 -8.53 -10.76
CA GLU A 106 23.81 -8.44 -11.82
C GLU A 106 23.25 -7.74 -13.08
N ILE A 107 22.06 -8.13 -13.54
CA ILE A 107 21.37 -7.48 -14.67
C ILE A 107 21.13 -6.00 -14.37
N ALA A 108 20.77 -5.67 -13.14
CA ALA A 108 20.55 -4.30 -12.70
C ALA A 108 21.86 -3.50 -12.52
N GLY A 109 23.03 -4.16 -12.57
CA GLY A 109 24.33 -3.53 -12.34
C GLY A 109 24.53 -3.10 -10.89
N ILE A 110 23.79 -3.70 -9.94
CA ILE A 110 23.85 -3.37 -8.52
C ILE A 110 25.03 -4.14 -7.89
N THR A 111 25.94 -3.39 -7.28
CA THR A 111 27.09 -3.93 -6.56
C THR A 111 27.10 -3.44 -5.12
N LYS A 112 27.99 -3.95 -4.29
CA LYS A 112 28.16 -3.46 -2.91
C LYS A 112 28.51 -1.97 -2.83
N ASP A 113 29.11 -1.42 -3.90
CA ASP A 113 29.56 -0.03 -3.98
C ASP A 113 28.49 0.89 -4.64
N THR A 114 27.37 0.33 -5.11
CA THR A 114 26.26 1.11 -5.65
C THR A 114 25.65 1.96 -4.53
N PRO A 115 25.57 3.29 -4.67
CA PRO A 115 24.97 4.15 -3.64
C PRO A 115 23.46 3.87 -3.51
N ASP A 116 22.95 4.05 -2.31
CA ASP A 116 21.51 4.05 -2.10
C ASP A 116 20.87 5.24 -2.85
N PRO A 117 19.71 5.03 -3.49
CA PRO A 117 18.95 6.15 -4.04
C PRO A 117 18.43 7.03 -2.90
N ILE A 118 18.10 8.28 -3.22
CA ILE A 118 17.66 9.27 -2.23
C ILE A 118 16.34 8.84 -1.51
N ASP A 119 15.58 7.99 -2.18
CA ASP A 119 14.24 7.55 -1.79
C ASP A 119 14.18 6.02 -1.53
N GLY A 120 15.32 5.38 -1.25
CA GLY A 120 15.33 3.95 -1.01
C GLY A 120 16.63 3.44 -0.42
N ILE A 121 16.65 2.17 -0.03
CA ILE A 121 17.77 1.50 0.64
C ILE A 121 18.11 0.21 -0.09
N ILE A 122 19.40 0.02 -0.41
CA ILE A 122 19.96 -1.25 -0.85
C ILE A 122 20.51 -1.97 0.38
N ASP A 123 19.88 -3.05 0.81
CA ASP A 123 20.27 -3.74 2.03
C ASP A 123 21.62 -4.46 1.88
N ARG A 124 22.50 -4.19 2.83
CA ARG A 124 23.86 -4.77 2.90
C ARG A 124 24.07 -5.42 4.25
N ASP A 125 24.85 -6.46 4.23
CA ASP A 125 25.35 -7.09 5.44
C ASP A 125 26.23 -6.10 6.22
N PRO A 126 25.93 -5.80 7.49
CA PRO A 126 26.62 -4.74 8.24
C PRO A 126 28.10 -5.06 8.54
N GLU A 127 28.50 -6.34 8.52
CA GLU A 127 29.88 -6.76 8.80
C GLU A 127 30.74 -6.79 7.54
N THR A 128 30.16 -7.24 6.43
CA THR A 128 30.92 -7.49 5.18
C THR A 128 30.68 -6.44 4.10
N GLY A 129 29.59 -5.69 4.17
CA GLY A 129 29.15 -4.78 3.13
C GLY A 129 28.56 -5.46 1.89
N GLU A 130 28.46 -6.79 1.88
CA GLU A 130 27.90 -7.54 0.76
C GLU A 130 26.39 -7.36 0.64
N LEU A 131 25.88 -7.41 -0.60
CA LEU A 131 24.44 -7.31 -0.88
C LEU A 131 23.67 -8.46 -0.23
N ILE A 132 22.65 -8.16 0.57
CA ILE A 132 21.74 -9.16 1.13
C ILE A 132 20.81 -9.70 0.04
N GLY A 133 20.26 -8.82 -0.81
CA GLY A 133 19.31 -9.15 -1.86
C GLY A 133 17.95 -8.49 -1.68
N SER A 134 17.71 -7.86 -0.54
CA SER A 134 16.53 -7.02 -0.33
C SER A 134 16.79 -5.57 -0.75
N LEU A 135 15.81 -4.97 -1.38
CA LEU A 135 15.78 -3.58 -1.86
C LEU A 135 14.52 -2.93 -1.30
N GLN A 136 14.64 -1.73 -0.72
CA GLN A 136 13.52 -1.04 -0.08
C GLN A 136 13.16 0.22 -0.87
N GLU A 137 11.87 0.50 -0.99
CA GLU A 137 11.29 1.69 -1.59
C GLU A 137 11.84 1.96 -3.00
N GLY A 138 12.34 3.18 -3.25
CA GLY A 138 12.93 3.56 -4.53
C GLY A 138 14.07 2.70 -5.02
N ALA A 139 14.75 1.93 -4.14
CA ALA A 139 15.78 1.00 -4.57
C ALA A 139 15.23 -0.17 -5.40
N MET A 140 13.94 -0.53 -5.24
CA MET A 140 13.27 -1.54 -6.07
C MET A 140 13.32 -1.17 -7.55
N THR A 141 13.15 0.11 -7.87
CA THR A 141 13.13 0.60 -9.25
C THR A 141 14.45 0.35 -10.00
N LEU A 142 15.55 0.16 -9.26
CA LEU A 142 16.84 -0.18 -9.87
C LEU A 142 16.81 -1.53 -10.59
N VAL A 143 15.97 -2.47 -10.12
CA VAL A 143 15.75 -3.78 -10.76
C VAL A 143 14.53 -3.72 -11.67
N GLU A 144 13.42 -3.11 -11.23
CA GLU A 144 12.15 -3.07 -11.95
C GLU A 144 12.25 -2.52 -13.38
N LYS A 145 13.15 -1.55 -13.63
CA LYS A 145 13.38 -1.01 -14.98
C LYS A 145 13.88 -2.02 -16.01
N TYR A 146 14.37 -3.19 -15.56
CA TYR A 146 14.80 -4.28 -16.42
C TYR A 146 13.76 -5.39 -16.56
N ILE A 147 12.71 -5.34 -15.75
CA ILE A 147 11.60 -6.29 -15.81
C ILE A 147 10.72 -5.94 -17.02
N PRO A 148 10.34 -6.93 -17.84
CA PRO A 148 9.38 -6.71 -18.92
C PRO A 148 8.07 -6.12 -18.40
N SER A 149 7.59 -5.06 -19.03
CA SER A 149 6.32 -4.43 -18.64
C SER A 149 5.14 -5.35 -18.88
N ASP A 150 4.16 -5.30 -17.99
CA ASP A 150 2.90 -6.00 -18.17
C ASP A 150 2.20 -5.61 -19.47
N THR A 151 1.72 -6.61 -20.20
CA THR A 151 0.96 -6.40 -21.41
C THR A 151 -0.48 -5.95 -21.09
N LEU A 152 -1.15 -5.31 -22.04
CA LEU A 152 -2.57 -4.99 -21.88
C LEU A 152 -3.41 -6.25 -21.60
N GLU A 153 -3.06 -7.37 -22.19
CA GLU A 153 -3.76 -8.65 -22.02
C GLU A 153 -3.59 -9.20 -20.59
N SER A 154 -2.36 -9.16 -20.04
CA SER A 154 -2.11 -9.56 -18.63
C SER A 154 -2.87 -8.68 -17.65
N LYS A 155 -2.88 -7.36 -17.87
CA LYS A 155 -3.65 -6.40 -17.06
C LYS A 155 -5.16 -6.64 -17.13
N ILE A 156 -5.71 -6.89 -18.32
CA ILE A 156 -7.13 -7.23 -18.51
C ILE A 156 -7.46 -8.53 -17.76
N SER A 157 -6.62 -9.55 -17.87
CA SER A 157 -6.83 -10.83 -17.19
C SER A 157 -6.79 -10.67 -15.66
N GLY A 158 -5.81 -9.92 -15.16
CA GLY A 158 -5.71 -9.57 -13.73
C GLY A 158 -6.94 -8.82 -13.24
N LEU A 159 -7.38 -7.78 -13.95
CA LEU A 159 -8.56 -7.01 -13.55
C LEU A 159 -9.86 -7.83 -13.60
N ARG A 160 -10.02 -8.75 -14.57
CA ARG A 160 -11.16 -9.68 -14.58
C ARG A 160 -11.21 -10.59 -13.37
N TYR A 161 -10.04 -11.11 -12.95
CA TYR A 161 -9.93 -11.90 -11.72
C TYR A 161 -10.37 -11.07 -10.50
N SER A 162 -9.82 -9.87 -10.36
CA SER A 162 -10.12 -8.98 -9.23
C SER A 162 -11.58 -8.57 -9.19
N MET A 163 -12.17 -8.18 -10.32
CA MET A 163 -13.60 -7.84 -10.40
C MET A 163 -14.51 -8.98 -9.94
N LYS A 164 -14.20 -10.22 -10.36
CA LYS A 164 -14.96 -11.39 -9.93
C LYS A 164 -14.91 -11.58 -8.41
N MET A 165 -13.73 -11.44 -7.83
CA MET A 165 -13.53 -11.53 -6.39
C MET A 165 -14.25 -10.39 -5.65
N LEU A 166 -14.04 -9.15 -6.05
CA LEU A 166 -14.64 -7.96 -5.42
C LEU A 166 -16.16 -8.00 -5.47
N ASN A 167 -16.73 -8.36 -6.61
CA ASN A 167 -18.18 -8.53 -6.76
C ASN A 167 -18.73 -9.64 -5.85
N SER A 168 -17.95 -10.71 -5.57
CA SER A 168 -18.37 -11.77 -4.65
C SER A 168 -18.50 -11.29 -3.21
N TYR A 169 -17.77 -10.22 -2.85
CA TYR A 169 -17.88 -9.53 -1.56
C TYR A 169 -18.92 -8.41 -1.53
N GLY A 170 -19.61 -8.16 -2.66
CA GLY A 170 -20.59 -7.10 -2.76
C GLY A 170 -19.99 -5.70 -2.98
N ILE A 171 -18.71 -5.61 -3.30
CA ILE A 171 -18.05 -4.35 -3.66
C ILE A 171 -18.47 -3.95 -5.07
N THR A 172 -18.94 -2.71 -5.23
CA THR A 172 -19.47 -2.16 -6.48
C THR A 172 -18.76 -0.88 -6.94
N ALA A 173 -17.92 -0.32 -6.07
CA ALA A 173 -17.10 0.84 -6.37
C ALA A 173 -15.74 0.71 -5.68
N ILE A 174 -14.72 1.23 -6.33
CA ILE A 174 -13.34 1.19 -5.83
C ILE A 174 -12.65 2.52 -6.08
N GLN A 175 -11.64 2.82 -5.25
CA GLN A 175 -10.61 3.80 -5.57
C GLN A 175 -9.29 3.06 -5.78
N ASP A 176 -8.90 2.93 -7.06
CA ASP A 176 -7.60 2.37 -7.43
C ASP A 176 -6.50 3.35 -7.04
N ALA A 177 -5.61 2.90 -6.15
CA ALA A 177 -4.69 3.78 -5.45
C ALA A 177 -3.42 4.13 -6.26
N ILE A 178 -3.08 3.37 -7.32
CA ILE A 178 -1.93 3.67 -8.21
C ILE A 178 -2.34 3.43 -9.65
N VAL A 179 -2.59 4.50 -10.39
CA VAL A 179 -3.05 4.40 -11.79
C VAL A 179 -2.14 5.19 -12.72
N ARG A 180 -1.63 4.52 -13.73
CA ARG A 180 -0.91 5.09 -14.87
C ARG A 180 -1.74 4.99 -16.15
N GLU A 181 -1.29 5.60 -17.24
CA GLU A 181 -2.03 5.55 -18.51
C GLU A 181 -2.31 4.12 -19.00
N SER A 182 -1.37 3.19 -18.76
CA SER A 182 -1.56 1.77 -19.12
C SER A 182 -2.73 1.11 -18.38
N ASP A 183 -2.98 1.52 -17.14
CA ASP A 183 -4.09 1.03 -16.32
C ASP A 183 -5.42 1.64 -16.76
N LEU A 184 -5.42 2.92 -17.13
CA LEU A 184 -6.57 3.58 -17.72
C LEU A 184 -6.99 2.91 -19.04
N LYS A 185 -6.03 2.51 -19.89
CA LYS A 185 -6.29 1.73 -21.12
C LYS A 185 -6.94 0.37 -20.80
N THR A 186 -6.56 -0.25 -19.69
CA THR A 186 -7.14 -1.52 -19.23
C THR A 186 -8.61 -1.34 -18.83
N TYR A 187 -8.91 -0.30 -18.04
CA TYR A 187 -10.29 0.04 -17.69
C TYR A 187 -11.12 0.39 -18.93
N GLU A 188 -10.58 1.23 -19.82
CA GLU A 188 -11.24 1.60 -21.08
C GLU A 188 -11.58 0.38 -21.95
N ALA A 189 -10.66 -0.57 -22.07
CA ALA A 189 -10.87 -1.79 -22.87
C ALA A 189 -12.02 -2.63 -22.30
N LEU A 190 -12.10 -2.81 -20.98
CA LEU A 190 -13.18 -3.56 -20.33
C LEU A 190 -14.52 -2.80 -20.36
N GLU A 191 -14.52 -1.47 -20.19
CA GLU A 191 -15.75 -0.68 -20.31
C GLU A 191 -16.31 -0.72 -21.74
N ASN A 192 -15.47 -0.57 -22.75
CA ASN A 192 -15.86 -0.63 -24.15
C ASN A 192 -16.45 -2.01 -24.56
N ASN A 193 -16.00 -3.07 -23.89
CA ASN A 193 -16.52 -4.42 -24.06
C ASN A 193 -17.77 -4.71 -23.21
N ASN A 194 -18.25 -3.75 -22.40
CA ASN A 194 -19.30 -3.92 -21.40
C ASN A 194 -18.99 -4.99 -20.35
N GLU A 195 -17.72 -5.17 -20.02
CA GLU A 195 -17.25 -6.12 -19.02
C GLU A 195 -16.94 -5.47 -17.67
N LEU A 196 -16.68 -4.15 -17.63
CA LEU A 196 -16.38 -3.44 -16.39
C LEU A 196 -17.61 -3.37 -15.48
N THR A 197 -17.54 -4.02 -14.32
CA THR A 197 -18.65 -4.17 -13.36
C THR A 197 -18.53 -3.27 -12.14
N LEU A 198 -17.46 -2.48 -12.04
CA LEU A 198 -17.15 -1.60 -10.92
C LEU A 198 -17.20 -0.14 -11.37
N ARG A 199 -17.60 0.74 -10.48
CA ARG A 199 -17.28 2.17 -10.57
C ARG A 199 -15.89 2.39 -10.02
N VAL A 200 -15.05 3.09 -10.79
CA VAL A 200 -13.64 3.28 -10.49
C VAL A 200 -13.33 4.77 -10.35
N VAL A 201 -12.85 5.18 -9.18
CA VAL A 201 -12.09 6.40 -9.02
C VAL A 201 -10.62 6.03 -9.20
N ALA A 202 -9.98 6.59 -10.22
CA ALA A 202 -8.58 6.31 -10.51
C ALA A 202 -7.71 7.39 -9.90
N SER A 203 -6.79 6.99 -9.01
CA SER A 203 -5.80 7.88 -8.40
C SER A 203 -4.54 7.88 -9.28
N LEU A 204 -4.41 8.92 -10.10
CA LEU A 204 -3.29 9.08 -11.02
C LEU A 204 -1.99 9.22 -10.24
N TRP A 205 -0.97 8.46 -10.63
CA TRP A 205 0.30 8.43 -9.94
C TRP A 205 1.07 9.74 -10.12
N TRP A 206 1.49 10.34 -9.00
CA TRP A 206 2.44 11.44 -8.96
C TRP A 206 3.86 10.89 -8.98
N GLU A 207 4.58 11.14 -10.08
CA GLU A 207 5.96 10.71 -10.21
C GLU A 207 6.87 11.64 -9.41
N ARG A 208 7.42 11.15 -8.31
CA ARG A 208 8.22 11.94 -7.35
C ARG A 208 9.54 12.46 -7.91
N SER A 209 10.06 11.82 -8.96
CA SER A 209 11.26 12.29 -9.67
C SER A 209 10.98 13.48 -10.60
N GLN A 210 9.70 13.80 -10.83
CA GLN A 210 9.26 14.93 -11.62
C GLN A 210 8.74 16.06 -10.72
N GLY A 211 8.70 17.27 -11.26
CA GLY A 211 8.13 18.44 -10.61
C GLY A 211 6.69 18.72 -11.01
N LEU A 212 6.31 20.00 -10.98
CA LEU A 212 4.94 20.44 -11.31
C LEU A 212 4.59 20.29 -12.80
N GLU A 213 5.57 20.12 -13.67
CA GLU A 213 5.40 19.96 -15.12
C GLU A 213 4.54 18.77 -15.51
N GLN A 214 4.47 17.72 -14.67
CA GLN A 214 3.61 16.56 -14.90
C GLN A 214 2.11 16.85 -14.77
N LEU A 215 1.73 17.99 -14.15
CA LEU A 215 0.32 18.30 -13.88
C LEU A 215 -0.52 18.43 -15.16
N ASP A 216 0.06 18.92 -16.26
CA ASP A 216 -0.66 19.02 -17.52
C ASP A 216 -0.92 17.65 -18.15
N GLU A 217 -0.02 16.70 -17.99
CA GLU A 217 -0.25 15.30 -18.38
C GLU A 217 -1.41 14.70 -17.56
N LEU A 218 -1.41 14.86 -16.23
CA LEU A 218 -2.48 14.36 -15.37
C LEU A 218 -3.86 14.95 -15.75
N LYS A 219 -3.93 16.25 -16.08
CA LYS A 219 -5.15 16.88 -16.60
C LYS A 219 -5.59 16.27 -17.92
N ASN A 220 -4.66 16.01 -18.83
CA ASN A 220 -4.95 15.40 -20.12
C ASN A 220 -5.47 13.96 -19.95
N LEU A 221 -4.87 13.15 -19.06
CA LEU A 221 -5.34 11.82 -18.74
C LEU A 221 -6.77 11.85 -18.18
N ARG A 222 -7.08 12.79 -17.26
CA ARG A 222 -8.44 12.98 -16.75
C ARG A 222 -9.44 13.27 -17.86
N ILE A 223 -9.13 14.19 -18.77
CA ILE A 223 -10.01 14.54 -19.87
C ILE A 223 -10.22 13.33 -20.80
N LYS A 224 -9.13 12.65 -21.16
CA LYS A 224 -9.14 11.55 -22.13
C LYS A 224 -9.91 10.34 -21.64
N TYR A 225 -9.75 9.96 -20.35
CA TYR A 225 -10.25 8.69 -19.81
C TYR A 225 -11.48 8.83 -18.89
N THR A 226 -12.04 10.04 -18.71
CA THR A 226 -13.30 10.18 -17.97
C THR A 226 -14.45 9.54 -18.74
N SER A 227 -15.11 8.57 -18.11
CA SER A 227 -16.26 7.85 -18.68
C SER A 227 -17.41 7.75 -17.68
N ASN A 228 -18.39 6.89 -17.93
CA ASN A 228 -19.47 6.65 -16.98
C ASN A 228 -18.99 5.92 -15.73
N LEU A 229 -18.11 4.92 -15.89
CA LEU A 229 -17.63 4.07 -14.79
C LEU A 229 -16.26 4.47 -14.28
N VAL A 230 -15.42 5.14 -15.06
CA VAL A 230 -14.03 5.49 -14.69
C VAL A 230 -13.89 7.00 -14.52
N LYS A 231 -13.39 7.43 -13.36
CA LYS A 231 -13.21 8.83 -12.98
C LYS A 231 -11.77 9.08 -12.50
N PRO A 232 -10.84 9.49 -13.39
CA PRO A 232 -9.47 9.84 -12.99
C PRO A 232 -9.45 11.26 -12.36
N THR A 233 -10.03 11.37 -11.16
CA THR A 233 -10.24 12.65 -10.48
C THR A 233 -9.37 12.85 -9.25
N THR A 234 -8.46 11.91 -9.02
CA THR A 234 -7.59 11.90 -7.85
C THR A 234 -6.13 11.80 -8.30
N VAL A 235 -5.22 12.40 -7.54
CA VAL A 235 -3.77 12.25 -7.69
C VAL A 235 -3.22 11.55 -6.47
N LYS A 236 -2.49 10.44 -6.65
CA LYS A 236 -1.82 9.67 -5.58
C LYS A 236 -0.43 10.23 -5.35
N ILE A 237 -0.17 10.65 -4.13
CA ILE A 237 1.16 11.06 -3.66
C ILE A 237 1.62 10.07 -2.59
N MET A 238 2.78 9.48 -2.78
CA MET A 238 3.47 8.68 -1.76
C MET A 238 4.39 9.60 -0.98
N GLN A 239 4.12 9.82 0.33
CA GLN A 239 4.88 10.76 1.13
C GLN A 239 5.96 10.08 1.96
N ASP A 240 5.74 8.83 2.38
CA ASP A 240 6.73 8.04 3.10
C ASP A 240 6.63 6.54 2.77
N GLY A 241 7.45 5.73 3.43
CA GLY A 241 7.39 4.28 3.38
C GLY A 241 6.75 3.68 4.63
N LEU A 242 7.31 2.58 5.16
CA LEU A 242 6.78 1.81 6.30
C LEU A 242 7.51 2.11 7.60
N VAL A 243 6.81 1.95 8.73
CA VAL A 243 7.41 2.02 10.08
C VAL A 243 8.36 0.84 10.31
N GLU A 244 8.02 -0.33 9.82
CA GLU A 244 8.67 -1.62 10.03
C GLU A 244 10.05 -1.72 9.37
N ASN A 245 10.28 -0.99 8.28
CA ASN A 245 11.56 -0.90 7.57
C ASN A 245 12.28 0.44 7.78
N TYR A 246 11.76 1.28 8.69
CA TYR A 246 12.31 2.57 9.11
C TYR A 246 12.30 3.65 8.02
N THR A 247 11.45 3.51 7.02
CA THR A 247 11.28 4.48 5.93
C THR A 247 10.09 5.42 6.14
N ALA A 248 9.14 5.09 7.04
CA ALA A 248 8.08 6.01 7.44
C ALA A 248 8.63 7.24 8.14
N VAL A 249 8.12 8.42 7.78
CA VAL A 249 8.60 9.70 8.33
C VAL A 249 7.99 9.97 9.69
N LEU A 250 8.85 10.11 10.70
CA LEU A 250 8.44 10.38 12.08
C LEU A 250 8.79 11.80 12.51
N VAL A 251 7.95 12.37 13.40
CA VAL A 251 8.21 13.67 14.08
C VAL A 251 9.45 13.54 14.96
N ASP A 252 9.48 12.52 15.81
CA ASP A 252 10.65 12.17 16.60
C ASP A 252 11.37 10.96 16.03
N PRO A 253 12.73 10.87 16.15
CA PRO A 253 13.48 9.77 15.56
C PRO A 253 13.04 8.39 16.08
N TYR A 254 13.28 7.37 15.26
CA TYR A 254 13.23 5.97 15.69
C TYR A 254 14.17 5.73 16.88
N LEU A 255 13.79 4.82 17.78
CA LEU A 255 14.60 4.42 18.94
C LEU A 255 15.75 3.50 18.51
N MET A 256 16.62 4.03 17.66
CA MET A 256 17.78 3.32 17.12
C MET A 256 18.93 4.31 16.90
N PRO A 257 20.19 3.82 16.76
CA PRO A 257 21.33 4.69 16.48
C PRO A 257 21.14 5.48 15.17
N GLY A 258 21.68 6.71 15.13
CA GLY A 258 21.72 7.53 13.91
C GLY A 258 20.64 8.61 13.80
N GLN A 259 19.70 8.70 14.77
CA GLN A 259 18.62 9.71 14.76
C GLN A 259 17.78 9.66 13.47
N ILE A 260 17.50 8.47 12.99
CA ILE A 260 16.76 8.22 11.75
C ILE A 260 15.30 8.64 11.95
N LYS A 261 14.76 9.39 10.99
CA LYS A 261 13.36 9.87 10.98
C LYS A 261 12.55 9.36 9.79
N GLY A 262 13.06 8.40 9.03
CA GLY A 262 12.44 7.93 7.78
C GLY A 262 12.87 8.74 6.57
N ILE A 263 12.19 8.51 5.44
CA ILE A 263 12.51 9.07 4.13
C ILE A 263 11.26 9.79 3.58
N PRO A 264 11.24 11.14 3.54
CA PRO A 264 10.19 11.83 2.81
C PRO A 264 10.36 11.58 1.31
N MET A 265 9.39 10.94 0.68
CA MET A 265 9.45 10.60 -0.75
C MET A 265 9.28 11.84 -1.64
N VAL A 266 8.56 12.83 -1.15
CA VAL A 266 8.46 14.16 -1.75
C VAL A 266 8.94 15.17 -0.72
N GLU A 267 9.89 16.01 -1.11
CA GLU A 267 10.42 17.06 -0.24
C GLU A 267 9.27 17.98 0.25
N PRO A 268 9.17 18.33 1.56
CA PRO A 268 8.00 18.99 2.13
C PRO A 268 7.58 20.30 1.43
N GLU A 269 8.52 21.14 1.03
CA GLU A 269 8.21 22.39 0.33
C GLU A 269 7.74 22.16 -1.12
N LEU A 270 8.21 21.08 -1.76
CA LEU A 270 7.69 20.64 -3.05
C LEU A 270 6.29 20.05 -2.90
N LEU A 271 6.05 19.29 -1.82
CA LEU A 271 4.74 18.72 -1.50
C LEU A 271 3.68 19.81 -1.38
N LYS A 272 3.94 20.88 -0.62
CA LYS A 272 3.02 22.03 -0.48
C LYS A 272 2.68 22.64 -1.84
N LYS A 273 3.68 22.90 -2.68
CA LYS A 273 3.48 23.45 -4.03
C LYS A 273 2.69 22.49 -4.93
N ALA A 274 3.00 21.19 -4.88
CA ALA A 274 2.32 20.18 -5.66
C ALA A 274 0.84 20.08 -5.26
N VAL A 275 0.56 19.97 -3.97
CA VAL A 275 -0.81 19.87 -3.45
C VAL A 275 -1.62 21.12 -3.79
N THR A 276 -1.05 22.31 -3.63
CA THR A 276 -1.70 23.59 -4.02
C THR A 276 -2.07 23.59 -5.51
N ALA A 277 -1.16 23.18 -6.39
CA ALA A 277 -1.41 23.16 -7.83
C ALA A 277 -2.41 22.05 -8.25
N ILE A 278 -2.36 20.88 -7.63
CA ILE A 278 -3.27 19.77 -7.84
C ILE A 278 -4.69 20.17 -7.40
N ASP A 279 -4.82 20.76 -6.21
CA ASP A 279 -6.09 21.24 -5.65
C ASP A 279 -6.70 22.32 -6.53
N ALA A 280 -5.94 23.35 -6.94
CA ALA A 280 -6.37 24.40 -7.87
C ALA A 280 -6.87 23.84 -9.22
N SER A 281 -6.37 22.65 -9.61
CA SER A 281 -6.80 21.95 -10.83
C SER A 281 -8.06 21.09 -10.63
N GLY A 282 -8.66 21.10 -9.45
CA GLY A 282 -9.87 20.37 -9.11
C GLY A 282 -9.65 18.85 -9.00
N PHE A 283 -8.45 18.42 -8.60
CA PHE A 283 -8.19 17.05 -8.22
C PHE A 283 -8.29 16.87 -6.70
N GLN A 284 -8.77 15.71 -6.27
CA GLN A 284 -8.54 15.19 -4.94
C GLN A 284 -7.06 14.76 -4.82
N VAL A 285 -6.44 14.95 -3.66
CA VAL A 285 -5.16 14.32 -3.34
C VAL A 285 -5.41 13.10 -2.46
N HIS A 286 -4.77 12.00 -2.81
CA HIS A 286 -4.76 10.73 -2.10
C HIS A 286 -3.34 10.49 -1.58
N PHE A 287 -3.09 10.83 -0.32
CA PHE A 287 -1.77 10.63 0.28
C PHE A 287 -1.59 9.19 0.78
N HIS A 288 -0.36 8.69 0.64
CA HIS A 288 0.17 7.60 1.43
C HIS A 288 0.98 8.20 2.56
N ALA A 289 0.61 7.97 3.81
CA ALA A 289 1.36 8.42 4.97
C ALA A 289 1.12 7.49 6.18
N LEU A 290 2.18 6.79 6.61
CA LEU A 290 2.17 5.89 7.74
C LEU A 290 2.71 6.56 9.00
N GLY A 291 3.84 7.25 8.89
CA GLY A 291 4.47 7.94 10.01
C GLY A 291 3.79 9.24 10.37
N ASP A 292 3.81 9.57 11.65
CA ASP A 292 3.22 10.81 12.18
C ASP A 292 3.82 12.08 11.57
N GLY A 293 5.08 12.04 11.17
CA GLY A 293 5.73 13.13 10.44
C GLY A 293 5.20 13.29 9.02
N ALA A 294 4.95 12.18 8.28
CA ALA A 294 4.37 12.24 6.94
C ALA A 294 2.90 12.69 6.98
N VAL A 295 2.15 12.25 7.98
CA VAL A 295 0.77 12.73 8.23
C VAL A 295 0.78 14.25 8.43
N ARG A 296 1.67 14.76 9.29
CA ARG A 296 1.83 16.21 9.53
C ARG A 296 2.18 16.96 8.24
N GLN A 297 3.17 16.47 7.47
CA GLN A 297 3.56 17.08 6.19
C GLN A 297 2.41 17.12 5.19
N SER A 298 1.58 16.07 5.14
CA SER A 298 0.40 16.00 4.29
C SER A 298 -0.68 17.02 4.71
N LEU A 299 -0.92 17.15 6.02
CA LEU A 299 -1.85 18.15 6.57
C LEU A 299 -1.35 19.57 6.33
N ASP A 300 -0.04 19.83 6.51
CA ASP A 300 0.58 21.13 6.23
C ASP A 300 0.42 21.53 4.76
N ALA A 301 0.55 20.55 3.85
CA ALA A 301 0.37 20.80 2.42
C ALA A 301 -1.09 21.11 2.04
N VAL A 302 -2.06 20.46 2.71
CA VAL A 302 -3.49 20.80 2.54
C VAL A 302 -3.81 22.17 3.14
N GLU A 303 -3.24 22.49 4.30
CA GLU A 303 -3.42 23.80 4.94
C GLU A 303 -2.91 24.93 4.03
N GLU A 304 -1.72 24.76 3.44
CA GLU A 304 -1.17 25.70 2.45
C GLU A 304 -2.08 25.83 1.22
N SER A 305 -2.62 24.71 0.71
CA SER A 305 -3.53 24.75 -0.43
C SER A 305 -4.83 25.54 -0.13
N ILE A 306 -5.36 25.39 1.09
CA ILE A 306 -6.53 26.15 1.55
C ILE A 306 -6.19 27.65 1.69
N TYR A 307 -5.00 27.97 2.18
CA TYR A 307 -4.54 29.35 2.31
C TYR A 307 -4.45 30.06 0.93
N GLU A 308 -3.87 29.39 -0.06
CA GLU A 308 -3.67 29.93 -1.40
C GLU A 308 -4.92 29.90 -2.29
N ASN A 309 -5.69 28.81 -2.27
CA ASN A 309 -6.81 28.57 -3.18
C ASN A 309 -8.18 28.84 -2.55
N GLY A 310 -8.28 28.95 -1.22
CA GLY A 310 -9.53 28.81 -0.51
C GLY A 310 -10.01 27.34 -0.44
N ARG A 311 -11.17 27.10 0.18
CA ARG A 311 -11.74 25.75 0.29
C ARG A 311 -12.48 25.36 -1.00
N LEU A 312 -11.85 24.54 -1.82
CA LEU A 312 -12.44 24.06 -3.09
C LEU A 312 -13.32 22.82 -2.94
N GLY A 313 -13.26 22.12 -1.79
CA GLY A 313 -14.09 20.96 -1.52
C GLY A 313 -13.66 19.69 -2.26
N ASN A 314 -12.40 19.58 -2.63
CA ASN A 314 -11.84 18.43 -3.36
C ASN A 314 -11.72 17.16 -2.52
N ARG A 315 -12.00 17.24 -1.19
CA ARG A 315 -12.05 16.10 -0.26
C ARG A 315 -10.78 15.28 -0.23
N HIS A 316 -9.65 15.93 0.02
CA HIS A 316 -8.36 15.26 0.16
C HIS A 316 -8.42 14.19 1.25
N HIS A 317 -7.67 13.11 1.10
CA HIS A 317 -7.60 12.07 2.12
C HIS A 317 -6.18 11.54 2.32
N ILE A 318 -5.90 11.09 3.53
CA ILE A 318 -4.64 10.48 3.92
C ILE A 318 -4.92 9.02 4.23
N SER A 319 -4.18 8.12 3.57
CA SER A 319 -4.31 6.67 3.75
C SER A 319 -3.25 6.13 4.71
N HIS A 320 -3.57 4.99 5.29
CA HIS A 320 -2.79 4.17 6.21
C HIS A 320 -2.82 4.68 7.64
N LEU A 321 -2.26 5.85 7.94
CA LEU A 321 -2.40 6.49 9.25
C LEU A 321 -1.98 5.54 10.38
N GLN A 322 -0.84 4.83 10.20
CA GLN A 322 -0.37 3.88 11.21
C GLN A 322 -0.01 4.60 12.50
N LEU A 323 0.66 5.75 12.41
CA LEU A 323 0.95 6.61 13.54
C LEU A 323 0.40 8.02 13.27
N ILE A 324 -0.26 8.62 14.27
CA ILE A 324 -0.75 9.99 14.19
C ILE A 324 -0.30 10.72 15.45
N HIS A 325 0.33 11.87 15.29
CA HIS A 325 0.70 12.69 16.44
C HIS A 325 -0.55 13.34 17.07
N PRO A 326 -0.70 13.37 18.39
CA PRO A 326 -1.89 13.94 19.04
C PRO A 326 -2.24 15.39 18.63
N ASP A 327 -1.23 16.23 18.37
CA ASP A 327 -1.44 17.61 17.92
C ASP A 327 -2.12 17.70 16.54
N ASP A 328 -2.14 16.62 15.76
CA ASP A 328 -2.70 16.61 14.42
C ASP A 328 -4.13 16.04 14.35
N PHE A 329 -4.70 15.50 15.44
CA PHE A 329 -6.04 14.89 15.43
C PHE A 329 -7.14 15.87 14.99
N GLU A 330 -7.19 17.05 15.58
CA GLU A 330 -8.20 18.06 15.26
C GLU A 330 -8.03 18.64 13.86
N ARG A 331 -6.82 18.61 13.30
CA ARG A 331 -6.53 19.15 11.97
C ARG A 331 -7.28 18.41 10.86
N PHE A 332 -7.65 17.14 11.04
CA PHE A 332 -8.45 16.41 10.06
C PHE A 332 -9.83 17.07 9.87
N VAL A 333 -10.51 17.44 10.94
CA VAL A 333 -11.81 18.13 10.85
C VAL A 333 -11.62 19.59 10.43
N GLU A 334 -10.62 20.28 10.95
CA GLU A 334 -10.34 21.67 10.63
C GLU A 334 -10.02 21.88 9.15
N LEU A 335 -9.30 20.96 8.52
CA LEU A 335 -8.92 21.03 7.11
C LEU A 335 -9.88 20.28 6.17
N ASP A 336 -10.93 19.63 6.69
CA ASP A 336 -11.86 18.76 5.95
C ASP A 336 -11.12 17.62 5.20
N VAL A 337 -10.11 17.04 5.83
CA VAL A 337 -9.36 15.90 5.32
C VAL A 337 -9.99 14.60 5.80
N VAL A 338 -10.19 13.65 4.88
CA VAL A 338 -10.74 12.34 5.23
C VAL A 338 -9.62 11.43 5.71
N ALA A 339 -9.80 10.81 6.86
CA ALA A 339 -8.88 9.78 7.38
C ALA A 339 -9.25 8.43 6.79
N ASN A 340 -8.39 7.88 5.93
CA ASN A 340 -8.61 6.62 5.22
C ASN A 340 -7.75 5.53 5.86
N PHE A 341 -8.37 4.68 6.66
CA PHE A 341 -7.68 3.60 7.36
C PHE A 341 -7.77 2.27 6.59
N GLN A 342 -6.82 1.37 6.90
CA GLN A 342 -6.85 -0.04 6.56
C GLN A 342 -7.10 -0.84 7.84
N PRO A 343 -8.37 -1.06 8.22
CA PRO A 343 -8.70 -1.64 9.54
C PRO A 343 -8.09 -3.01 9.81
N LEU A 344 -7.86 -3.82 8.76
CA LEU A 344 -7.20 -5.13 8.90
C LEU A 344 -5.76 -5.07 9.43
N TRP A 345 -5.14 -3.90 9.48
CA TRP A 345 -3.80 -3.70 10.06
C TRP A 345 -3.85 -3.35 11.55
N ALA A 346 -5.03 -3.02 12.07
CA ALA A 346 -5.24 -2.48 13.40
C ALA A 346 -5.42 -3.57 14.46
N TYR A 347 -4.50 -4.56 14.50
CA TYR A 347 -4.47 -5.66 15.49
C TYR A 347 -3.06 -5.88 16.02
N THR A 348 -2.94 -6.68 17.09
CA THR A 348 -1.66 -7.02 17.71
C THR A 348 -1.01 -8.18 16.96
N GLY A 349 -0.17 -7.91 15.97
CA GLY A 349 0.57 -8.88 15.18
C GLY A 349 2.06 -8.63 15.19
N ASP A 350 2.85 -9.54 14.59
CA ASP A 350 4.32 -9.50 14.59
C ASP A 350 4.85 -8.24 13.89
N TYR A 351 4.19 -7.77 12.84
CA TYR A 351 4.56 -6.49 12.19
C TYR A 351 4.59 -5.35 13.20
N LEU A 352 3.56 -5.26 14.03
CA LEU A 352 3.50 -4.22 15.06
C LEU A 352 4.42 -4.52 16.23
N THR A 353 4.40 -5.75 16.78
CA THR A 353 5.06 -6.08 18.05
C THR A 353 6.55 -6.29 17.91
N GLU A 354 7.01 -6.86 16.80
CA GLU A 354 8.42 -7.21 16.59
C GLU A 354 9.14 -6.21 15.69
N LEU A 355 8.47 -5.67 14.66
CA LEU A 355 9.11 -4.81 13.68
C LEU A 355 8.91 -3.31 13.95
N ALA A 356 7.79 -2.89 14.53
CA ALA A 356 7.50 -1.47 14.80
C ALA A 356 7.73 -1.08 16.27
N ALA A 357 7.10 -1.78 17.22
CA ALA A 357 7.04 -1.38 18.62
C ALA A 357 8.41 -1.14 19.30
N PRO A 358 9.45 -1.97 19.07
CA PRO A 358 10.77 -1.74 19.70
C PRO A 358 11.43 -0.43 19.25
N PHE A 359 11.07 0.07 18.08
CA PHE A 359 11.71 1.22 17.44
C PHE A 359 10.87 2.51 17.51
N VAL A 360 9.58 2.38 17.77
CA VAL A 360 8.67 3.52 17.98
C VAL A 360 8.53 3.86 19.46
N GLY A 361 8.47 2.85 20.30
CA GLY A 361 8.27 2.99 21.76
C GLY A 361 6.79 3.14 22.14
N PRO A 362 6.44 2.84 23.41
CA PRO A 362 5.04 2.69 23.85
C PRO A 362 4.23 4.00 23.77
N GLU A 363 4.85 5.14 24.02
CA GLU A 363 4.16 6.44 24.03
C GLU A 363 3.61 6.81 22.64
N ARG A 364 4.36 6.52 21.57
CA ARG A 364 3.93 6.78 20.19
C ARG A 364 3.07 5.65 19.66
N LEU A 365 3.40 4.40 20.01
CA LEU A 365 2.69 3.21 19.54
C LEU A 365 1.21 3.24 19.93
N ARG A 366 0.84 3.81 21.09
CA ARG A 366 -0.56 3.93 21.51
C ARG A 366 -1.46 4.67 20.52
N TRP A 367 -0.88 5.44 19.62
CA TRP A 367 -1.59 6.20 18.59
C TRP A 367 -1.61 5.47 17.23
N SER A 368 -1.32 4.16 17.26
CA SER A 368 -1.43 3.32 16.06
C SER A 368 -2.89 3.10 15.68
N TYR A 369 -3.20 3.48 14.43
CA TYR A 369 -4.55 3.33 13.88
C TYR A 369 -5.62 3.91 14.81
N ALA A 370 -5.48 5.20 15.17
CA ALA A 370 -6.34 5.91 16.12
C ALA A 370 -7.72 6.25 15.53
N ILE A 371 -8.46 5.22 15.08
CA ILE A 371 -9.72 5.34 14.32
C ILE A 371 -10.79 6.05 15.16
N LYS A 372 -11.00 5.59 16.41
CA LYS A 372 -12.02 6.14 17.31
C LYS A 372 -11.69 7.56 17.74
N THR A 373 -10.42 7.81 18.02
CA THR A 373 -9.95 9.15 18.38
C THR A 373 -10.22 10.13 17.25
N ILE A 374 -9.88 9.81 15.99
CA ILE A 374 -10.17 10.66 14.84
C ILE A 374 -11.69 10.81 14.63
N GLN A 375 -12.47 9.74 14.76
CA GLN A 375 -13.93 9.81 14.67
C GLN A 375 -14.51 10.80 15.69
N ASN A 376 -14.00 10.80 16.92
CA ASN A 376 -14.48 11.65 18.02
C ASN A 376 -14.22 13.13 17.79
N THR A 377 -13.25 13.52 16.94
CA THR A 377 -13.07 14.93 16.54
C THR A 377 -14.18 15.41 15.59
N GLY A 378 -14.96 14.49 15.02
CA GLY A 378 -15.96 14.78 13.99
C GLY A 378 -15.37 14.73 12.58
N ALA A 379 -14.13 14.33 12.41
CA ALA A 379 -13.51 14.11 11.09
C ALA A 379 -14.18 12.95 10.36
N LYS A 380 -14.21 13.02 9.04
CA LYS A 380 -14.70 11.93 8.18
C LYS A 380 -13.68 10.81 8.18
N ILE A 381 -14.14 9.59 8.35
CA ILE A 381 -13.34 8.38 8.19
C ILE A 381 -13.80 7.59 6.97
N ALA A 382 -12.90 6.83 6.37
CA ALA A 382 -13.17 5.92 5.27
C ALA A 382 -12.25 4.71 5.40
N PHE A 383 -12.62 3.59 4.76
CA PHE A 383 -11.89 2.34 4.84
C PHE A 383 -11.56 1.79 3.45
N GLY A 384 -10.33 1.30 3.31
CA GLY A 384 -9.85 0.58 2.14
C GLY A 384 -9.11 -0.68 2.54
N SER A 385 -9.06 -1.67 1.67
CA SER A 385 -8.41 -2.95 1.96
C SER A 385 -6.90 -2.92 1.76
N ASP A 386 -6.47 -2.07 0.87
CA ASP A 386 -5.14 -2.16 0.27
C ASP A 386 -4.84 -3.54 -0.33
N TRP A 387 -5.90 -4.21 -0.84
CA TRP A 387 -5.69 -5.48 -1.52
C TRP A 387 -4.78 -5.25 -2.74
N SER A 388 -3.72 -5.97 -2.93
CA SER A 388 -3.40 -7.34 -2.48
C SER A 388 -2.57 -7.42 -1.18
N VAL A 389 -2.27 -6.31 -0.51
CA VAL A 389 -1.55 -6.33 0.78
C VAL A 389 -2.35 -7.14 1.82
N THR A 390 -3.63 -6.84 1.95
CA THR A 390 -4.55 -7.61 2.83
C THR A 390 -5.84 -7.98 2.11
N SER A 391 -6.69 -8.78 2.77
CA SER A 391 -7.94 -9.25 2.19
C SER A 391 -8.89 -8.11 1.83
N ALA A 392 -9.44 -8.14 0.62
CA ALA A 392 -10.49 -7.21 0.19
C ALA A 392 -11.86 -7.49 0.82
N ASN A 393 -11.99 -8.50 1.69
CA ASN A 393 -13.26 -8.82 2.34
C ASN A 393 -13.65 -7.70 3.34
N PRO A 394 -14.69 -6.90 3.08
CA PRO A 394 -15.06 -5.77 3.93
C PRO A 394 -15.53 -6.21 5.32
N PHE A 395 -16.07 -7.41 5.45
CA PHE A 395 -16.50 -7.93 6.76
C PHE A 395 -15.33 -8.22 7.70
N HIS A 396 -14.18 -8.64 7.17
CA HIS A 396 -12.95 -8.79 7.97
C HIS A 396 -12.45 -7.42 8.45
N GLN A 397 -12.54 -6.40 7.60
CA GLN A 397 -12.16 -5.04 7.99
C GLN A 397 -13.06 -4.48 9.09
N MET A 398 -14.39 -4.69 8.96
CA MET A 398 -15.36 -4.33 9.99
C MET A 398 -15.09 -5.07 11.30
N GLU A 399 -14.81 -6.37 11.23
CA GLU A 399 -14.50 -7.20 12.40
C GLU A 399 -13.29 -6.64 13.16
N THR A 400 -12.17 -6.38 12.48
CA THR A 400 -10.98 -5.82 13.13
C THR A 400 -11.21 -4.38 13.63
N ALA A 401 -11.93 -3.53 12.89
CA ALA A 401 -12.25 -2.19 13.35
C ALA A 401 -13.07 -2.16 14.67
N ILE A 402 -13.92 -3.18 14.87
CA ILE A 402 -14.77 -3.33 16.06
C ILE A 402 -14.03 -4.02 17.20
N THR A 403 -13.29 -5.09 16.91
CA THR A 403 -12.67 -5.95 17.92
C THR A 403 -11.25 -5.55 18.26
N ARG A 404 -10.56 -4.89 17.34
CA ARG A 404 -9.11 -4.60 17.38
C ARG A 404 -8.25 -5.86 17.48
N GLN A 405 -8.79 -6.97 16.99
CA GLN A 405 -8.15 -8.28 16.90
C GLN A 405 -8.03 -8.68 15.44
N SER A 406 -7.19 -9.66 15.14
CA SER A 406 -7.09 -10.22 13.80
C SER A 406 -8.45 -10.79 13.34
N ALA A 407 -8.78 -10.58 12.08
CA ALA A 407 -10.03 -11.07 11.53
C ALA A 407 -9.95 -12.56 11.21
N SER A 408 -10.96 -13.32 11.58
CA SER A 408 -11.06 -14.75 11.26
C SER A 408 -10.00 -15.62 11.92
N THR A 409 -9.35 -16.48 11.12
CA THR A 409 -8.45 -17.53 11.58
C THR A 409 -7.00 -17.33 11.15
N ILE A 410 -6.69 -16.24 10.44
CA ILE A 410 -5.32 -15.92 10.00
C ILE A 410 -5.04 -14.44 10.20
N THR A 411 -3.79 -14.15 10.56
CA THR A 411 -3.29 -12.76 10.62
C THR A 411 -3.21 -12.17 9.21
N ALA A 412 -3.51 -10.88 9.10
CA ALA A 412 -3.63 -10.22 7.81
C ALA A 412 -2.29 -10.07 7.07
N LEU A 413 -1.24 -9.66 7.79
CA LEU A 413 0.09 -9.39 7.21
C LEU A 413 1.09 -10.53 7.41
N GLU A 414 0.98 -11.29 8.49
CA GLU A 414 1.91 -12.39 8.78
C GLU A 414 1.52 -13.70 8.10
N ASN A 415 0.31 -13.78 7.54
CA ASN A 415 -0.19 -14.97 6.84
C ASN A 415 -0.10 -16.28 7.64
N LYS A 416 -0.25 -16.21 8.95
CA LYS A 416 -0.17 -17.36 9.86
C LYS A 416 -1.47 -17.57 10.64
N PRO A 417 -1.73 -18.80 11.13
CA PRO A 417 -2.87 -19.06 11.99
C PRO A 417 -2.88 -18.19 13.24
N VAL A 418 -4.04 -17.69 13.61
CA VAL A 418 -4.26 -16.94 14.86
C VAL A 418 -4.32 -17.93 16.03
N ASP A 419 -3.57 -17.63 17.08
CA ASP A 419 -3.75 -18.25 18.38
C ASP A 419 -4.74 -17.38 19.20
N PRO A 420 -5.97 -17.84 19.47
CA PRO A 420 -6.97 -17.03 20.15
C PRO A 420 -6.56 -16.59 21.56
N GLU A 421 -5.62 -17.31 22.22
CA GLU A 421 -5.12 -16.94 23.54
C GLU A 421 -4.09 -15.78 23.48
N GLN A 422 -3.49 -15.56 22.32
CA GLN A 422 -2.50 -14.50 22.06
C GLN A 422 -3.07 -13.32 21.29
N ASP A 423 -4.28 -13.45 20.75
CA ASP A 423 -4.94 -12.39 19.97
C ASP A 423 -5.56 -11.34 20.90
N ILE A 424 -4.69 -10.53 21.49
CA ILE A 424 -5.05 -9.45 22.40
C ILE A 424 -5.47 -8.23 21.59
N PRO A 425 -6.60 -7.56 21.91
CA PRO A 425 -7.02 -6.35 21.20
C PRO A 425 -5.95 -5.25 21.23
N LEU A 426 -5.64 -4.69 20.06
CA LEU A 426 -4.75 -3.54 19.96
C LEU A 426 -5.49 -2.27 20.39
N PHE A 427 -5.16 -1.73 21.59
CA PHE A 427 -5.79 -0.49 22.09
C PHE A 427 -7.31 -0.52 21.89
N ILE A 428 -7.99 -1.35 22.71
CA ILE A 428 -9.44 -1.59 22.62
C ILE A 428 -10.28 -0.30 22.66
N GLU A 429 -9.76 0.77 23.26
CA GLU A 429 -10.37 2.10 23.30
C GLU A 429 -10.49 2.75 21.90
N GLU A 430 -9.73 2.28 20.91
CA GLU A 430 -9.81 2.72 19.53
C GLU A 430 -10.81 1.90 18.69
N SER A 431 -11.58 1.01 19.32
CA SER A 431 -12.68 0.28 18.68
C SER A 431 -13.83 1.23 18.29
N ILE A 432 -14.42 0.96 17.15
CA ILE A 432 -15.66 1.63 16.70
C ILE A 432 -16.85 0.68 16.83
N ASP A 433 -18.05 1.21 16.78
CA ASP A 433 -19.26 0.40 16.77
C ASP A 433 -19.63 -0.09 15.36
N LEU A 434 -20.53 -1.07 15.28
CA LEU A 434 -20.97 -1.67 14.01
C LEU A 434 -21.70 -0.66 13.09
N GLU A 435 -22.31 0.37 13.64
CA GLU A 435 -23.00 1.40 12.85
C GLU A 435 -22.00 2.28 12.11
N THR A 436 -20.84 2.50 12.71
CA THR A 436 -19.72 3.26 12.13
C THR A 436 -18.89 2.42 11.15
N ALA A 437 -18.68 1.15 11.45
CA ALA A 437 -17.91 0.22 10.64
C ALA A 437 -18.68 -0.20 9.37
#